data_a792967c60d482565609eaa0e92c0547
#
_entry.id   a792967c60d482565609eaa0e92c0547
#
_cell.length_a   1.000
_cell.length_b   1.000
_cell.length_c   1.000
_cell.angle_alpha   90.00
_cell.angle_beta   90.00
_cell.angle_gamma   90.00
#
_symmetry.space_group_name_H-M   'P 1'
#
loop_
_entity.id
_entity.type
_entity.pdbx_description
1 polymer ?
#
loop_
_entity_poly.entity_id
_entity_poly.type
_entity_poly.pdbx_seq_one_letter_code
_entity_poly.pdbx_strand_id
1 'polypeptide(L)'
;MKESEYRNNSQEENNAGNTDGIRNENLEEKKTEKDIEQKEDQKLEEYGQATLEDNEGKRKIHLLTIIGEIEGHENLSSNSKATKYDHILPKLAEIEDDDSVEGLLVLLNTSGGDVDAGLAIAEMIASLSIPTVSLVLGGSHSIGVPLAVCTNYSFIVPTGTMMIHPVRMTGMVIGASQTYEYFEMIQDRILSFVSAHAKIAYDQLKRLMLNTEMLTRDLGTVLVGEETVKEGLIDEVGGIKDALKKLYELMETASS
;
A
#
# COMPACT_ATOMS: atom_id res chain seq x y z
N MET A 1 51.63 -21.92 -73.95
CA MET A 1 51.83 -20.56 -73.52
C MET A 1 50.42 -20.00 -73.30
N LYS A 2 49.93 -19.72 -72.17
CA LYS A 2 50.24 -19.31 -70.82
C LYS A 2 49.14 -19.79 -69.90
N GLU A 3 49.50 -20.60 -68.97
CA GLU A 3 48.76 -20.76 -67.72
C GLU A 3 48.96 -19.53 -66.85
N SER A 4 48.00 -19.32 -65.99
CA SER A 4 47.98 -18.55 -64.74
C SER A 4 46.94 -17.44 -64.75
N GLU A 5 45.87 -17.75 -64.04
CA GLU A 5 45.16 -16.85 -63.14
C GLU A 5 43.84 -17.50 -62.60
N TYR A 6 43.99 -18.36 -61.62
CA TYR A 6 42.88 -18.77 -60.75
C TYR A 6 43.46 -19.00 -59.37
N ARG A 7 43.35 -17.99 -58.52
CA ARG A 7 43.30 -18.10 -57.04
C ARG A 7 43.20 -16.69 -56.42
N ASN A 8 42.01 -16.36 -55.97
CA ASN A 8 41.72 -15.65 -54.72
C ASN A 8 40.32 -15.08 -54.81
N ASN A 9 39.36 -15.84 -54.32
CA ASN A 9 38.09 -15.30 -53.85
C ASN A 9 37.38 -16.39 -52.99
N SER A 10 37.82 -16.57 -51.76
CA SER A 10 37.11 -17.43 -50.80
C SER A 10 37.56 -17.13 -49.36
N GLN A 11 37.46 -15.88 -48.92
CA GLN A 11 37.64 -15.52 -47.47
C GLN A 11 36.86 -14.31 -47.01
N GLU A 12 35.86 -13.79 -47.71
CA GLU A 12 35.07 -12.62 -47.24
C GLU A 12 33.59 -12.91 -46.91
N GLU A 13 33.09 -14.15 -47.03
CA GLU A 13 31.66 -14.44 -46.79
C GLU A 13 31.29 -14.96 -45.37
N ASN A 14 32.22 -15.11 -44.42
CA ASN A 14 31.93 -15.72 -43.12
C ASN A 14 31.84 -14.74 -41.94
N ASN A 15 31.79 -13.41 -42.16
CA ASN A 15 31.72 -12.44 -41.04
C ASN A 15 30.44 -11.58 -41.01
N ALA A 16 29.53 -11.74 -41.97
CA ALA A 16 28.27 -10.98 -42.00
C ALA A 16 27.10 -11.65 -41.21
N GLY A 17 27.17 -12.97 -40.99
CA GLY A 17 26.08 -13.71 -40.35
C GLY A 17 26.01 -13.59 -38.83
N ASN A 18 27.05 -13.11 -38.14
CA ASN A 18 27.10 -13.07 -36.69
C ASN A 18 26.76 -11.69 -36.09
N THR A 19 26.78 -10.63 -36.88
CA THR A 19 26.43 -9.28 -36.44
C THR A 19 24.93 -8.99 -36.48
N ASP A 20 24.19 -9.65 -37.38
CA ASP A 20 22.73 -9.47 -37.49
C ASP A 20 21.97 -10.23 -36.38
N GLY A 21 22.45 -11.38 -35.93
CA GLY A 21 21.89 -12.11 -34.78
C GLY A 21 22.01 -11.32 -33.47
N ILE A 22 23.20 -10.81 -33.17
CA ILE A 22 23.47 -10.00 -31.97
C ILE A 22 22.71 -8.67 -32.00
N ARG A 23 22.48 -8.10 -33.19
CA ARG A 23 21.74 -6.86 -33.37
C ARG A 23 20.23 -7.05 -33.18
N ASN A 24 19.70 -8.20 -33.58
CA ASN A 24 18.30 -8.56 -33.38
C ASN A 24 18.00 -8.92 -31.90
N GLU A 25 18.88 -9.69 -31.24
CA GLU A 25 18.75 -10.00 -29.80
C GLU A 25 18.76 -8.72 -28.94
N ASN A 26 19.69 -7.79 -29.21
CA ASN A 26 19.74 -6.48 -28.51
C ASN A 26 18.52 -5.58 -28.80
N LEU A 27 17.84 -5.76 -29.93
CA LEU A 27 16.63 -5.01 -30.28
C LEU A 27 15.38 -5.63 -29.61
N GLU A 28 15.33 -6.94 -29.45
CA GLU A 28 14.27 -7.65 -28.73
C GLU A 28 14.38 -7.43 -27.23
N GLU A 29 15.59 -7.51 -26.65
CA GLU A 29 15.82 -7.17 -25.23
C GLU A 29 15.41 -5.74 -24.90
N LYS A 30 15.82 -4.75 -25.72
CA LYS A 30 15.43 -3.34 -25.53
C LYS A 30 13.94 -3.07 -25.73
N LYS A 31 13.24 -3.87 -26.56
CA LYS A 31 11.78 -3.80 -26.66
C LYS A 31 11.13 -4.35 -25.40
N THR A 32 11.62 -5.48 -24.89
CA THR A 32 11.09 -6.12 -23.68
C THR A 32 11.29 -5.22 -22.47
N GLU A 33 12.46 -4.59 -22.31
CA GLU A 33 12.72 -3.61 -21.24
C GLU A 33 11.78 -2.40 -21.30
N LYS A 34 11.57 -1.82 -22.49
CA LYS A 34 10.63 -0.71 -22.67
C LYS A 34 9.17 -1.08 -22.40
N ASP A 35 8.77 -2.29 -22.79
CA ASP A 35 7.42 -2.78 -22.54
C ASP A 35 7.19 -3.04 -21.04
N ILE A 36 8.23 -3.45 -20.30
CA ILE A 36 8.19 -3.61 -18.84
C ILE A 36 8.10 -2.23 -18.17
N GLU A 37 8.99 -1.29 -18.54
CA GLU A 37 9.01 0.08 -18.01
C GLU A 37 7.66 0.79 -18.21
N GLN A 38 7.06 0.68 -19.41
CA GLN A 38 5.74 1.25 -19.70
C GLN A 38 4.62 0.63 -18.86
N LYS A 39 4.68 -0.68 -18.56
CA LYS A 39 3.69 -1.33 -17.70
C LYS A 39 3.84 -0.91 -16.23
N GLU A 40 5.05 -0.68 -15.77
CA GLU A 40 5.31 -0.19 -14.41
C GLU A 40 4.85 1.25 -14.25
N ASP A 41 5.15 2.13 -15.22
CA ASP A 41 4.65 3.50 -15.25
C ASP A 41 3.12 3.55 -15.26
N GLN A 42 2.47 2.68 -16.03
CA GLN A 42 1.02 2.59 -16.08
C GLN A 42 0.42 2.13 -14.74
N LYS A 43 1.03 1.16 -14.06
CA LYS A 43 0.60 0.72 -12.72
C LYS A 43 0.73 1.85 -11.69
N LEU A 44 1.81 2.64 -11.77
CA LEU A 44 2.03 3.77 -10.89
C LEU A 44 0.99 4.87 -11.13
N GLU A 45 0.70 5.21 -12.40
CA GLU A 45 -0.25 6.26 -12.76
C GLU A 45 -1.71 5.87 -12.44
N GLU A 46 -2.10 4.62 -12.74
CA GLU A 46 -3.49 4.18 -12.57
C GLU A 46 -3.82 3.76 -11.13
N TYR A 47 -2.89 3.10 -10.44
CA TYR A 47 -3.17 2.43 -9.15
C TYR A 47 -2.30 2.95 -8.00
N GLY A 48 -1.32 3.81 -8.25
CA GLY A 48 -0.39 4.29 -7.23
C GLY A 48 0.44 3.16 -6.61
N GLN A 49 0.81 2.16 -7.41
CA GLN A 49 1.57 0.99 -7.00
C GLN A 49 2.90 0.93 -7.75
N ALA A 50 3.96 0.57 -7.06
CA ALA A 50 5.28 0.41 -7.65
C ALA A 50 6.03 -0.74 -7.00
N THR A 51 6.95 -1.34 -7.75
CA THR A 51 7.96 -2.23 -7.18
C THR A 51 9.24 -1.42 -6.95
N LEU A 52 9.75 -1.45 -5.72
CA LEU A 52 11.02 -0.84 -5.36
C LEU A 52 12.06 -1.95 -5.22
N GLU A 53 13.24 -1.72 -5.80
CA GLU A 53 14.38 -2.60 -5.63
C GLU A 53 15.46 -1.89 -4.83
N ASP A 54 16.21 -2.63 -4.01
CA ASP A 54 17.35 -2.08 -3.30
C ASP A 54 18.49 -1.73 -4.30
N ASN A 55 19.49 -0.98 -3.84
CA ASN A 55 20.61 -0.54 -4.67
C ASN A 55 21.45 -1.69 -5.27
N GLU A 56 21.26 -2.91 -4.77
CA GLU A 56 21.94 -4.12 -5.24
C GLU A 56 21.03 -4.96 -6.16
N GLY A 57 19.76 -4.57 -6.35
CA GLY A 57 18.76 -5.28 -7.14
C GLY A 57 18.38 -6.66 -6.58
N LYS A 58 18.64 -6.89 -5.28
CA LYS A 58 18.46 -8.19 -4.63
C LYS A 58 17.16 -8.32 -3.85
N ARG A 59 16.59 -7.19 -3.40
CA ARG A 59 15.39 -7.17 -2.53
C ARG A 59 14.30 -6.37 -3.19
N LYS A 60 13.12 -6.96 -3.29
CA LYS A 60 11.95 -6.32 -3.87
C LYS A 60 10.94 -5.98 -2.79
N ILE A 61 10.54 -4.71 -2.76
CA ILE A 61 9.50 -4.17 -1.92
C ILE A 61 8.34 -3.75 -2.82
N HIS A 62 7.13 -4.16 -2.48
CA HIS A 62 5.94 -3.60 -3.10
C HIS A 62 5.53 -2.31 -2.37
N LEU A 63 5.34 -1.24 -3.14
CA LEU A 63 4.77 0.02 -2.67
C LEU A 63 3.28 0.06 -3.02
N LEU A 64 2.44 0.17 -1.99
CA LEU A 64 1.00 0.31 -2.11
C LEU A 64 0.57 1.67 -1.58
N THR A 65 -0.21 2.44 -2.35
CA THR A 65 -0.79 3.70 -1.87
C THR A 65 -2.28 3.56 -1.61
N ILE A 66 -2.74 4.11 -0.49
CA ILE A 66 -4.16 4.25 -0.14
C ILE A 66 -4.43 5.75 0.00
N ILE A 67 -4.96 6.32 -1.09
CA ILE A 67 -5.13 7.77 -1.23
C ILE A 67 -6.58 8.10 -1.59
N GLY A 68 -7.13 9.13 -0.92
CA GLY A 68 -8.50 9.57 -1.13
C GLY A 68 -9.50 8.79 -0.29
N GLU A 69 -10.73 8.66 -0.78
CA GLU A 69 -11.80 7.93 -0.11
C GLU A 69 -11.70 6.43 -0.41
N ILE A 70 -12.00 5.58 0.57
CA ILE A 70 -12.05 4.13 0.39
C ILE A 70 -13.40 3.78 -0.20
N GLU A 71 -13.38 3.38 -1.48
CA GLU A 71 -14.57 2.98 -2.23
C GLU A 71 -14.92 1.53 -1.89
N GLY A 72 -16.19 1.30 -1.53
CA GLY A 72 -16.74 -0.01 -1.22
C GLY A 72 -17.58 -0.58 -2.35
N HIS A 73 -18.79 -1.07 -2.02
CA HIS A 73 -19.70 -1.68 -2.96
C HIS A 73 -20.38 -0.69 -3.92
N GLU A 74 -20.42 0.59 -3.57
CA GLU A 74 -20.97 1.64 -4.42
C GLU A 74 -19.82 2.44 -5.05
N ASN A 75 -19.92 2.67 -6.37
CA ASN A 75 -18.93 3.48 -7.08
C ASN A 75 -19.05 4.95 -6.68
N LEU A 76 -17.93 5.56 -6.30
CA LEU A 76 -17.85 6.99 -6.08
C LEU A 76 -17.89 7.75 -7.40
N SER A 77 -18.15 9.06 -7.32
CA SER A 77 -18.12 9.94 -8.49
C SER A 77 -16.74 9.87 -9.17
N SER A 78 -16.73 9.88 -10.51
CA SER A 78 -15.50 9.87 -11.31
C SER A 78 -14.54 11.06 -11.02
N ASN A 79 -15.05 12.11 -10.37
CA ASN A 79 -14.26 13.26 -9.94
C ASN A 79 -13.66 13.11 -8.52
N SER A 80 -14.00 12.05 -7.80
CA SER A 80 -13.46 11.76 -6.47
C SER A 80 -12.14 11.01 -6.59
N LYS A 81 -11.16 11.39 -5.77
CA LYS A 81 -9.97 10.54 -5.55
C LYS A 81 -10.37 9.40 -4.63
N ALA A 82 -10.25 8.17 -5.10
CA ALA A 82 -10.65 6.98 -4.37
C ALA A 82 -9.62 5.86 -4.49
N THR A 83 -9.53 5.07 -3.45
CA THR A 83 -8.87 3.76 -3.45
C THR A 83 -9.95 2.68 -3.52
N LYS A 84 -9.90 1.85 -4.54
CA LYS A 84 -10.88 0.79 -4.79
C LYS A 84 -10.42 -0.52 -4.16
N TYR A 85 -11.18 -1.02 -3.20
CA TYR A 85 -10.81 -2.24 -2.48
C TYR A 85 -10.77 -3.48 -3.39
N ASP A 86 -11.60 -3.56 -4.42
CA ASP A 86 -11.64 -4.61 -5.41
C ASP A 86 -10.39 -4.66 -6.32
N HIS A 87 -9.61 -3.56 -6.37
CA HIS A 87 -8.29 -3.54 -7.00
C HIS A 87 -7.16 -3.90 -6.00
N ILE A 88 -7.35 -3.58 -4.72
CA ILE A 88 -6.34 -3.81 -3.68
C ILE A 88 -6.29 -5.28 -3.26
N LEU A 89 -7.44 -5.92 -3.02
CA LEU A 89 -7.48 -7.29 -2.50
C LEU A 89 -6.80 -8.31 -3.43
N PRO A 90 -7.05 -8.32 -4.77
CA PRO A 90 -6.33 -9.22 -5.67
C PRO A 90 -4.82 -8.95 -5.70
N LYS A 91 -4.43 -7.67 -5.55
CA LYS A 91 -3.00 -7.31 -5.52
C LYS A 91 -2.30 -7.79 -4.26
N LEU A 92 -2.96 -7.73 -3.11
CA LEU A 92 -2.42 -8.28 -1.86
C LEU A 92 -2.30 -9.81 -1.93
N ALA A 93 -3.25 -10.49 -2.61
CA ALA A 93 -3.15 -11.92 -2.85
C ALA A 93 -1.98 -12.27 -3.81
N GLU A 94 -1.77 -11.48 -4.85
CA GLU A 94 -0.61 -11.61 -5.75
C GLU A 94 0.72 -11.43 -4.99
N ILE A 95 0.78 -10.45 -4.07
CA ILE A 95 1.97 -10.18 -3.25
C ILE A 95 2.27 -11.37 -2.32
N GLU A 96 1.25 -11.96 -1.70
CA GLU A 96 1.42 -13.13 -0.82
C GLU A 96 1.88 -14.39 -1.58
N ASP A 97 1.48 -14.53 -2.86
CA ASP A 97 1.83 -15.69 -3.70
C ASP A 97 3.16 -15.49 -4.46
N ASP A 98 3.73 -14.29 -4.47
CA ASP A 98 4.98 -13.96 -5.17
C ASP A 98 6.19 -13.99 -4.23
N ASP A 99 6.89 -15.13 -4.20
CA ASP A 99 8.12 -15.33 -3.40
C ASP A 99 9.23 -14.28 -3.69
N SER A 100 9.13 -13.52 -4.77
CA SER A 100 10.11 -12.47 -5.10
C SER A 100 9.85 -11.15 -4.35
N VAL A 101 8.66 -10.94 -3.78
CA VAL A 101 8.32 -9.76 -2.98
C VAL A 101 8.63 -10.04 -1.52
N GLU A 102 9.59 -9.34 -0.97
CA GLU A 102 10.10 -9.57 0.39
C GLU A 102 9.54 -8.60 1.43
N GLY A 103 8.81 -7.57 1.01
CA GLY A 103 8.23 -6.58 1.93
C GLY A 103 7.17 -5.71 1.29
N LEU A 104 6.28 -5.15 2.12
CA LEU A 104 5.22 -4.23 1.72
C LEU A 104 5.35 -2.90 2.45
N LEU A 105 5.41 -1.80 1.68
CA LEU A 105 5.31 -0.44 2.20
C LEU A 105 3.95 0.16 1.81
N VAL A 106 3.16 0.55 2.81
CA VAL A 106 1.84 1.16 2.63
C VAL A 106 1.91 2.66 2.90
N LEU A 107 1.66 3.49 1.89
CA LEU A 107 1.55 4.95 2.04
C LEU A 107 0.09 5.37 2.18
N LEU A 108 -0.21 6.16 3.21
CA LEU A 108 -1.57 6.52 3.59
C LEU A 108 -1.80 8.03 3.53
N ASN A 109 -2.84 8.42 2.79
CA ASN A 109 -3.44 9.75 2.83
C ASN A 109 -4.93 9.65 2.50
N THR A 110 -5.73 9.21 3.46
CA THR A 110 -7.15 8.89 3.27
C THR A 110 -8.04 9.60 4.28
N SER A 111 -9.21 10.00 3.84
CA SER A 111 -10.31 10.49 4.68
C SER A 111 -11.14 9.37 5.31
N GLY A 112 -10.84 8.10 5.00
CA GLY A 112 -11.69 6.96 5.30
C GLY A 112 -12.66 6.66 4.17
N GLY A 113 -13.78 6.02 4.47
CA GLY A 113 -14.79 5.63 3.49
C GLY A 113 -15.60 4.44 3.95
N ASP A 114 -15.82 3.46 3.07
CA ASP A 114 -16.56 2.24 3.35
C ASP A 114 -15.86 1.39 4.44
N VAL A 115 -16.62 1.03 5.49
CA VAL A 115 -16.07 0.33 6.66
C VAL A 115 -15.70 -1.11 6.32
N ASP A 116 -16.54 -1.82 5.59
CA ASP A 116 -16.29 -3.23 5.27
C ASP A 116 -15.12 -3.37 4.28
N ALA A 117 -15.04 -2.48 3.31
CA ALA A 117 -13.91 -2.42 2.38
C ALA A 117 -12.60 -2.09 3.11
N GLY A 118 -12.59 -1.09 4.00
CA GLY A 118 -11.40 -0.72 4.76
C GLY A 118 -10.93 -1.81 5.72
N LEU A 119 -11.86 -2.47 6.43
CA LEU A 119 -11.51 -3.63 7.28
C LEU A 119 -11.02 -4.82 6.45
N ALA A 120 -11.61 -5.11 5.30
CA ALA A 120 -11.15 -6.18 4.44
C ALA A 120 -9.69 -5.97 3.97
N ILE A 121 -9.33 -4.74 3.59
CA ILE A 121 -7.95 -4.40 3.24
C ILE A 121 -7.02 -4.54 4.47
N ALA A 122 -7.45 -4.03 5.63
CA ALA A 122 -6.65 -4.06 6.86
C ALA A 122 -6.37 -5.49 7.33
N GLU A 123 -7.40 -6.35 7.36
CA GLU A 123 -7.26 -7.78 7.71
C GLU A 123 -6.33 -8.52 6.73
N MET A 124 -6.45 -8.21 5.44
CA MET A 124 -5.61 -8.84 4.42
C MET A 124 -4.14 -8.42 4.57
N ILE A 125 -3.85 -7.14 4.80
CA ILE A 125 -2.48 -6.67 5.08
C ILE A 125 -1.93 -7.31 6.37
N ALA A 126 -2.74 -7.35 7.45
CA ALA A 126 -2.34 -7.93 8.72
C ALA A 126 -2.04 -9.45 8.64
N SER A 127 -2.62 -10.13 7.64
CA SER A 127 -2.45 -11.58 7.43
C SER A 127 -1.29 -11.95 6.50
N LEU A 128 -0.62 -10.98 5.86
CA LEU A 128 0.53 -11.26 5.00
C LEU A 128 1.69 -11.86 5.78
N SER A 129 2.37 -12.83 5.17
CA SER A 129 3.54 -13.50 5.74
C SER A 129 4.81 -12.66 5.65
N ILE A 130 4.86 -11.71 4.72
CA ILE A 130 6.00 -10.80 4.52
C ILE A 130 5.98 -9.62 5.48
N PRO A 131 7.15 -9.04 5.82
CA PRO A 131 7.24 -7.79 6.58
C PRO A 131 6.50 -6.62 5.96
N THR A 132 5.76 -5.89 6.79
CA THR A 132 4.93 -4.76 6.35
C THR A 132 5.21 -3.51 7.19
N VAL A 133 5.22 -2.34 6.55
CA VAL A 133 5.35 -1.04 7.21
C VAL A 133 4.33 -0.07 6.62
N SER A 134 3.65 0.71 7.46
CA SER A 134 2.77 1.80 7.04
C SER A 134 3.41 3.16 7.31
N LEU A 135 3.07 4.14 6.47
CA LEU A 135 3.47 5.55 6.64
C LEU A 135 2.28 6.46 6.35
N VAL A 136 1.80 7.15 7.39
CA VAL A 136 0.78 8.19 7.27
C VAL A 136 1.45 9.51 6.87
N LEU A 137 1.17 9.99 5.64
CA LEU A 137 1.76 11.20 5.07
C LEU A 137 0.92 12.47 5.27
N GLY A 138 -0.40 12.37 5.17
CA GLY A 138 -1.31 13.48 5.37
C GLY A 138 -2.33 13.16 6.44
N GLY A 139 -3.31 12.33 6.11
CA GLY A 139 -4.33 11.86 7.03
C GLY A 139 -4.55 10.35 6.95
N SER A 140 -4.93 9.75 8.07
CA SER A 140 -5.51 8.41 8.10
C SER A 140 -6.72 8.45 9.02
N HIS A 141 -7.87 8.83 8.45
CA HIS A 141 -9.06 9.19 9.19
C HIS A 141 -10.12 8.08 9.14
N SER A 142 -10.94 7.99 10.18
CA SER A 142 -12.07 7.05 10.23
C SER A 142 -11.61 5.62 10.02
N ILE A 143 -12.10 4.91 8.98
CA ILE A 143 -11.67 3.56 8.63
C ILE A 143 -10.21 3.51 8.09
N GLY A 144 -9.58 4.65 7.86
CA GLY A 144 -8.14 4.73 7.63
C GLY A 144 -7.29 4.38 8.87
N VAL A 145 -7.85 4.53 10.08
CA VAL A 145 -7.13 4.21 11.33
C VAL A 145 -6.74 2.73 11.39
N PRO A 146 -7.62 1.75 11.18
CA PRO A 146 -7.24 0.35 11.02
C PRO A 146 -6.13 0.12 9.99
N LEU A 147 -6.19 0.80 8.84
CA LEU A 147 -5.18 0.67 7.78
C LEU A 147 -3.80 1.19 8.19
N ALA A 148 -3.75 2.18 9.08
CA ALA A 148 -2.48 2.69 9.59
C ALA A 148 -1.80 1.75 10.58
N VAL A 149 -2.56 0.93 11.29
CA VAL A 149 -2.06 0.07 12.38
C VAL A 149 -1.99 -1.42 12.03
N CYS A 150 -2.46 -1.83 10.84
CA CYS A 150 -2.52 -3.24 10.43
C CYS A 150 -1.16 -3.84 10.03
N THR A 151 -0.10 -3.04 9.96
CA THR A 151 1.24 -3.46 9.55
C THR A 151 2.12 -3.84 10.75
N ASN A 152 3.24 -4.53 10.50
CA ASN A 152 4.18 -4.91 11.57
C ASN A 152 4.81 -3.69 12.26
N TYR A 153 4.92 -2.56 11.58
CA TYR A 153 5.40 -1.30 12.15
C TYR A 153 4.77 -0.10 11.43
N SER A 154 4.45 0.94 12.18
CA SER A 154 3.71 2.10 11.67
C SER A 154 4.44 3.42 11.93
N PHE A 155 4.44 4.28 10.92
CA PHE A 155 4.98 5.64 10.99
C PHE A 155 3.93 6.69 10.66
N ILE A 156 4.10 7.88 11.23
CA ILE A 156 3.37 9.09 10.86
C ILE A 156 4.35 10.25 10.72
N VAL A 157 4.17 11.12 9.71
CA VAL A 157 4.97 12.33 9.62
C VAL A 157 4.54 13.34 10.70
N PRO A 158 5.41 14.31 11.10
CA PRO A 158 5.09 15.27 12.20
C PRO A 158 3.78 16.05 12.01
N THR A 159 3.38 16.32 10.76
CA THR A 159 2.13 17.03 10.41
C THR A 159 0.98 16.09 10.04
N GLY A 160 1.21 14.79 10.06
CA GLY A 160 0.19 13.80 9.77
C GLY A 160 -0.89 13.77 10.83
N THR A 161 -2.10 13.44 10.43
CA THR A 161 -3.26 13.44 11.33
C THR A 161 -3.99 12.11 11.33
N MET A 162 -4.52 11.73 12.47
CA MET A 162 -5.47 10.62 12.61
C MET A 162 -6.74 11.13 13.25
N MET A 163 -7.89 10.81 12.65
CA MET A 163 -9.20 11.18 13.19
C MET A 163 -9.99 9.93 13.55
N ILE A 164 -10.32 9.82 14.83
CA ILE A 164 -11.11 8.73 15.41
C ILE A 164 -12.47 9.29 15.73
N HIS A 165 -13.54 8.77 15.13
CA HIS A 165 -14.90 9.24 15.32
C HIS A 165 -15.90 8.08 15.26
N PRO A 166 -17.13 8.25 15.82
CA PRO A 166 -18.17 7.23 15.72
C PRO A 166 -18.56 6.92 14.27
N VAL A 167 -19.00 5.69 14.03
CA VAL A 167 -19.53 5.27 12.72
C VAL A 167 -20.72 6.13 12.34
N ARG A 168 -20.75 6.56 11.09
CA ARG A 168 -21.87 7.30 10.50
C ARG A 168 -22.57 6.43 9.47
N MET A 169 -23.87 6.52 9.42
CA MET A 169 -24.68 5.89 8.38
C MET A 169 -25.83 6.82 7.98
N THR A 170 -26.16 6.82 6.71
CA THR A 170 -27.35 7.48 6.17
C THR A 170 -28.30 6.43 5.65
N GLY A 171 -29.58 6.54 5.93
CA GLY A 171 -30.56 5.59 5.42
C GLY A 171 -31.86 5.58 6.21
N MET A 172 -32.75 4.65 5.84
CA MET A 172 -34.02 4.43 6.52
C MET A 172 -33.79 3.61 7.79
N VAL A 173 -34.32 4.07 8.93
CA VAL A 173 -34.32 3.33 10.19
C VAL A 173 -35.60 2.52 10.30
N ILE A 174 -35.48 1.17 10.27
CA ILE A 174 -36.64 0.26 10.36
C ILE A 174 -36.94 -0.13 11.82
N GLY A 175 -35.95 -0.12 12.69
CA GLY A 175 -36.11 -0.40 14.12
C GLY A 175 -35.01 0.31 14.92
N ALA A 176 -35.40 1.17 15.87
CA ALA A 176 -34.43 2.00 16.57
C ALA A 176 -33.43 1.18 17.41
N SER A 177 -33.87 0.18 18.16
CA SER A 177 -33.01 -0.66 18.98
C SER A 177 -32.05 -1.49 18.14
N GLN A 178 -32.57 -2.14 17.08
CA GLN A 178 -31.76 -2.98 16.18
C GLN A 178 -30.72 -2.16 15.40
N THR A 179 -31.11 -0.94 15.01
CA THR A 179 -30.16 -0.02 14.36
C THR A 179 -29.05 0.39 15.32
N TYR A 180 -29.37 0.70 16.57
CA TYR A 180 -28.38 1.04 17.59
C TYR A 180 -27.42 -0.13 17.86
N GLU A 181 -27.95 -1.34 18.08
CA GLU A 181 -27.14 -2.56 18.26
C GLU A 181 -26.22 -2.83 17.06
N TYR A 182 -26.70 -2.59 15.83
CA TYR A 182 -25.90 -2.73 14.61
C TYR A 182 -24.75 -1.71 14.55
N PHE A 183 -25.00 -0.45 14.92
CA PHE A 183 -23.94 0.56 15.01
C PHE A 183 -22.88 0.19 16.06
N GLU A 184 -23.31 -0.26 17.24
CA GLU A 184 -22.39 -0.71 18.28
C GLU A 184 -21.52 -1.87 17.78
N MET A 185 -22.11 -2.85 17.12
CA MET A 185 -21.38 -3.98 16.53
C MET A 185 -20.31 -3.53 15.53
N ILE A 186 -20.63 -2.59 14.63
CA ILE A 186 -19.66 -2.07 13.66
C ILE A 186 -18.53 -1.32 14.38
N GLN A 187 -18.85 -0.48 15.36
CA GLN A 187 -17.85 0.24 16.16
C GLN A 187 -16.93 -0.73 16.92
N ASP A 188 -17.51 -1.77 17.53
CA ASP A 188 -16.75 -2.79 18.24
C ASP A 188 -15.79 -3.55 17.33
N ARG A 189 -16.16 -3.85 16.09
CA ARG A 189 -15.26 -4.46 15.09
C ARG A 189 -14.04 -3.57 14.86
N ILE A 190 -14.24 -2.27 14.64
CA ILE A 190 -13.16 -1.30 14.41
C ILE A 190 -12.27 -1.16 15.65
N LEU A 191 -12.88 -0.95 16.83
CA LEU A 191 -12.16 -0.78 18.09
C LEU A 191 -11.34 -2.03 18.44
N SER A 192 -11.93 -3.21 18.27
CA SER A 192 -11.26 -4.48 18.53
C SER A 192 -10.08 -4.72 17.59
N PHE A 193 -10.25 -4.44 16.29
CA PHE A 193 -9.17 -4.55 15.33
C PHE A 193 -7.99 -3.62 15.68
N VAL A 194 -8.27 -2.33 15.90
CA VAL A 194 -7.23 -1.35 16.23
C VAL A 194 -6.50 -1.69 17.53
N SER A 195 -7.24 -2.06 18.59
CA SER A 195 -6.63 -2.41 19.87
C SER A 195 -5.84 -3.72 19.84
N ALA A 196 -6.11 -4.62 18.88
CA ALA A 196 -5.33 -5.83 18.67
C ALA A 196 -4.01 -5.58 17.91
N HIS A 197 -3.95 -4.52 17.09
CA HIS A 197 -2.81 -4.20 16.23
C HIS A 197 -2.00 -2.97 16.69
N ALA A 198 -2.44 -2.27 17.72
CA ALA A 198 -1.75 -1.09 18.28
C ALA A 198 -1.56 -1.25 19.80
N LYS A 199 -0.81 -0.33 20.39
CA LYS A 199 -0.53 -0.34 21.84
C LYS A 199 -1.68 0.28 22.67
N ILE A 200 -2.60 1.00 22.03
CA ILE A 200 -3.72 1.67 22.68
C ILE A 200 -4.73 0.64 23.20
N ALA A 201 -5.17 0.82 24.45
CA ALA A 201 -6.20 -0.02 25.04
C ALA A 201 -7.59 0.28 24.41
N TYR A 202 -8.43 -0.76 24.27
CA TYR A 202 -9.80 -0.65 23.74
C TYR A 202 -10.61 0.48 24.39
N ASP A 203 -10.66 0.54 25.73
CA ASP A 203 -11.43 1.56 26.46
C ASP A 203 -10.90 2.99 26.24
N GLN A 204 -9.59 3.15 26.04
CA GLN A 204 -8.98 4.43 25.72
C GLN A 204 -9.36 4.87 24.30
N LEU A 205 -9.25 3.95 23.33
CA LEU A 205 -9.67 4.19 21.95
C LEU A 205 -11.17 4.55 21.87
N LYS A 206 -12.01 3.83 22.61
CA LYS A 206 -13.45 4.12 22.71
C LYS A 206 -13.72 5.52 23.28
N ARG A 207 -12.97 5.96 24.29
CA ARG A 207 -13.07 7.33 24.82
C ARG A 207 -12.68 8.38 23.78
N LEU A 208 -11.60 8.16 23.01
CA LEU A 208 -11.20 9.07 21.93
C LEU A 208 -12.28 9.14 20.83
N MET A 209 -12.87 8.00 20.48
CA MET A 209 -13.96 7.92 19.49
C MET A 209 -15.20 8.71 19.91
N LEU A 210 -15.58 8.65 21.19
CA LEU A 210 -16.80 9.25 21.73
C LEU A 210 -16.57 10.65 22.34
N ASN A 211 -15.39 11.24 22.15
CA ASN A 211 -15.08 12.55 22.70
C ASN A 211 -15.95 13.65 22.06
N THR A 212 -16.52 14.51 22.92
CA THR A 212 -17.38 15.63 22.53
C THR A 212 -16.79 17.01 22.87
N GLU A 213 -15.58 17.04 23.45
CA GLU A 213 -14.98 18.28 23.95
C GLU A 213 -14.35 19.12 22.79
N MET A 214 -13.96 18.47 21.71
CA MET A 214 -13.42 19.18 20.54
C MET A 214 -14.52 19.33 19.49
N LEU A 215 -14.97 20.55 19.26
CA LEU A 215 -15.81 20.90 18.11
C LEU A 215 -14.95 20.93 16.85
N THR A 216 -14.63 19.76 16.34
CA THR A 216 -14.18 19.59 14.95
C THR A 216 -15.42 19.54 14.04
N ARG A 217 -15.28 19.21 12.76
CA ARG A 217 -16.44 18.98 11.87
C ARG A 217 -17.37 17.88 12.37
N ASP A 218 -16.97 17.15 13.45
CA ASP A 218 -17.65 15.98 13.98
C ASP A 218 -17.30 15.70 15.45
N LEU A 219 -18.03 14.72 16.05
CA LEU A 219 -17.65 14.08 17.29
C LEU A 219 -16.36 13.28 17.10
N GLY A 220 -15.59 13.10 18.16
CA GLY A 220 -14.37 12.30 18.15
C GLY A 220 -13.12 13.13 18.43
N THR A 221 -11.97 12.54 18.10
CA THR A 221 -10.66 13.13 18.40
C THR A 221 -9.80 13.17 17.15
N VAL A 222 -9.12 14.29 16.92
CA VAL A 222 -8.04 14.43 15.94
C VAL A 222 -6.72 14.46 16.71
N LEU A 223 -5.81 13.57 16.32
CA LEU A 223 -4.46 13.49 16.87
C LEU A 223 -3.45 13.88 15.75
N VAL A 224 -2.38 14.56 16.12
CA VAL A 224 -1.37 15.05 15.19
C VAL A 224 0.00 14.50 15.56
N GLY A 225 0.69 13.87 14.61
CA GLY A 225 2.07 13.41 14.73
C GLY A 225 2.36 12.70 16.06
N GLU A 226 3.14 13.37 16.92
CA GLU A 226 3.53 12.87 18.26
C GLU A 226 2.37 12.44 19.16
N GLU A 227 1.20 13.04 19.02
CA GLU A 227 0.03 12.69 19.82
C GLU A 227 -0.44 11.27 19.51
N THR A 228 -0.35 10.82 18.25
CA THR A 228 -0.73 9.46 17.85
C THR A 228 0.19 8.41 18.49
N VAL A 229 1.47 8.73 18.64
CA VAL A 229 2.46 7.86 19.30
C VAL A 229 2.22 7.82 20.81
N LYS A 230 1.95 8.96 21.44
CA LYS A 230 1.63 9.04 22.89
C LYS A 230 0.39 8.23 23.25
N GLU A 231 -0.64 8.29 22.41
CA GLU A 231 -1.87 7.51 22.60
C GLU A 231 -1.66 6.01 22.28
N GLY A 232 -0.52 5.63 21.70
CA GLY A 232 -0.20 4.25 21.37
C GLY A 232 -0.88 3.72 20.11
N LEU A 233 -1.31 4.62 19.20
CA LEU A 233 -1.87 4.24 17.90
C LEU A 233 -0.77 3.92 16.89
N ILE A 234 0.23 4.80 16.77
CA ILE A 234 1.34 4.68 15.84
C ILE A 234 2.63 4.39 16.63
N ASP A 235 3.55 3.64 16.03
CA ASP A 235 4.79 3.27 16.68
C ASP A 235 5.77 4.42 16.79
N GLU A 236 5.95 5.21 15.70
CA GLU A 236 6.98 6.25 15.66
C GLU A 236 6.62 7.41 14.73
N VAL A 237 7.11 8.61 15.04
CA VAL A 237 7.08 9.74 14.11
C VAL A 237 8.30 9.66 13.21
N GLY A 238 8.07 9.57 11.89
CA GLY A 238 9.15 9.45 10.90
C GLY A 238 8.67 9.70 9.49
N GLY A 239 9.61 9.73 8.55
CA GLY A 239 9.34 9.92 7.12
C GLY A 239 9.64 8.67 6.30
N ILE A 240 9.64 8.84 4.97
CA ILE A 240 9.86 7.71 4.03
C ILE A 240 11.21 7.01 4.24
N LYS A 241 12.25 7.76 4.63
CA LYS A 241 13.57 7.18 4.90
C LYS A 241 13.52 6.23 6.10
N ASP A 242 12.79 6.61 7.15
CA ASP A 242 12.69 5.85 8.38
C ASP A 242 11.84 4.60 8.16
N ALA A 243 10.73 4.75 7.42
CA ALA A 243 9.85 3.65 7.03
C ALA A 243 10.58 2.59 6.18
N LEU A 244 11.32 3.00 5.15
CA LEU A 244 12.11 2.09 4.32
C LEU A 244 13.20 1.39 5.14
N LYS A 245 13.94 2.14 5.97
CA LYS A 245 14.97 1.57 6.84
C LYS A 245 14.38 0.49 7.75
N LYS A 246 13.24 0.78 8.37
CA LYS A 246 12.56 -0.17 9.26
C LYS A 246 12.09 -1.42 8.52
N LEU A 247 11.55 -1.26 7.31
CA LEU A 247 11.11 -2.39 6.50
C LEU A 247 12.29 -3.31 6.16
N TYR A 248 13.43 -2.77 5.74
CA TYR A 248 14.63 -3.57 5.50
C TYR A 248 15.14 -4.29 6.76
N GLU A 249 15.11 -3.65 7.93
CA GLU A 249 15.45 -4.28 9.21
C GLU A 249 14.55 -5.48 9.54
N LEU A 250 13.23 -5.34 9.28
CA LEU A 250 12.25 -6.42 9.48
C LEU A 250 12.49 -7.58 8.50
N MET A 251 12.79 -7.28 7.24
CA MET A 251 13.11 -8.29 6.22
C MET A 251 14.35 -9.11 6.59
N GLU A 252 15.40 -8.46 7.15
CA GLU A 252 16.61 -9.16 7.64
C GLU A 252 16.32 -10.13 8.78
N THR A 253 15.40 -9.73 9.68
CA THR A 253 15.03 -10.56 10.84
C THR A 253 14.15 -11.74 10.44
N ALA A 254 13.30 -11.58 9.44
CA ALA A 254 12.43 -12.64 8.93
C ALA A 254 13.19 -13.71 8.13
N SER A 255 14.33 -13.37 7.54
CA SER A 255 15.18 -14.27 6.75
C SER A 255 16.18 -15.08 7.60
N SER A 256 16.26 -14.84 8.92
CA SER A 256 17.18 -15.45 9.87
C SER A 256 16.52 -16.59 10.64
#